data_99460659f4bb53f8436d38eb1ff6dbd7
#
_entry.id   99460659f4bb53f8436d38eb1ff6dbd7
#
_cell.length_a   1.000
_cell.length_b   1.000
_cell.length_c   1.000
_cell.angle_alpha   90.00
_cell.angle_beta   90.00
_cell.angle_gamma   90.00
#
_symmetry.space_group_name_H-M   'P 1'
#
loop_
_entity.id
_entity.type
_entity.pdbx_description
1 polymer ?
#
loop_
_entity_poly.entity_id
_entity_poly.type
_entity_poly.pdbx_seq_one_letter_code
_entity_poly.pdbx_strand_id
1 'polypeptide(L)'
;GYYRFYFKDCFLDLIFDDIAILRELDFNADVWFLDGFSPSKNSAMFDENFIAQVARLSKTNTQICTFSASSALQKNLIKYGFEIQKTKGFRKREMIKAFLRKEYPTLDKEAYFQRIPSLYKNKKVAIIGSGICGATLAYELSLRDFEVSVFEKNDSLGCGASGNESGILSSLILKPDVALGEFSQLAFIEASRFYKQILDLNLKGVIEFAHTPLMQERFISQKDNILFKIDKNEAFLEDGGYIKPKEILKSLFEKSQAKMYFNHEYDFFQYQEDKFILHFKNQKAMQDFDILIYAMGADTKDFLVYDGMLLSKVRGQVTHLKPFLDNAFALSSKAYICPSDGDLQVIGASYDRLNSNPNPQKADDEENLQNIQEFLKGDEEIIIKGSRVGFRSYSSDRFAIVGAAYDEAFYKQEYKALLWTKNKAQVLPQNIPNLYLNLAHGSRAFSTSVLAARYLCALINEEPLGVFKNFIPCIHPARFLIRKLKKGI
;
A
#
# COMPACT_ATOMS: atom_id res chain seq x y z
N GLY A 1 15.15 7.28 4.61
CA GLY A 1 14.76 6.07 3.89
C GLY A 1 14.39 4.94 4.84
N TYR A 2 13.39 4.12 4.46
CA TYR A 2 12.90 2.97 5.23
C TYR A 2 13.24 1.68 4.48
N TYR A 3 13.83 0.70 5.19
CA TYR A 3 14.22 -0.60 4.61
C TYR A 3 13.84 -1.71 5.58
N ARG A 4 13.07 -2.71 5.14
CA ARG A 4 12.72 -3.91 5.92
C ARG A 4 13.45 -5.12 5.39
N PHE A 5 14.13 -5.83 6.29
CA PHE A 5 14.81 -7.09 6.02
C PHE A 5 14.10 -8.22 6.78
N TYR A 6 13.86 -9.33 6.08
CA TYR A 6 13.21 -10.51 6.65
C TYR A 6 14.27 -11.56 7.01
N PHE A 7 14.20 -12.03 8.24
CA PHE A 7 14.97 -13.17 8.73
C PHE A 7 13.96 -14.25 9.13
N LYS A 8 14.46 -15.48 9.38
CA LYS A 8 13.58 -16.62 9.67
C LYS A 8 12.52 -16.33 10.75
N ASP A 9 12.93 -15.70 11.85
CA ASP A 9 12.06 -15.52 13.04
C ASP A 9 11.89 -14.04 13.43
N CYS A 10 12.38 -13.08 12.63
CA CYS A 10 12.29 -11.66 12.94
C CYS A 10 12.41 -10.76 11.71
N PHE A 11 12.08 -9.50 11.90
CA PHE A 11 12.31 -8.44 10.90
C PHE A 11 13.30 -7.43 11.46
N LEU A 12 14.07 -6.82 10.58
CA LEU A 12 14.88 -5.64 10.88
C LEU A 12 14.40 -4.48 10.03
N ASP A 13 13.88 -3.44 10.67
CA ASP A 13 13.55 -2.19 10.02
C ASP A 13 14.66 -1.18 10.24
N LEU A 14 15.30 -0.74 9.16
CA LEU A 14 16.29 0.33 9.18
C LEU A 14 15.65 1.61 8.65
N ILE A 15 15.69 2.67 9.47
CA ILE A 15 15.13 3.97 9.12
C ILE A 15 16.28 4.99 9.12
N PHE A 16 16.62 5.48 7.94
CA PHE A 16 17.64 6.51 7.73
C PHE A 16 16.96 7.86 7.60
N ASP A 17 16.76 8.53 8.73
CA ASP A 17 16.07 9.81 8.81
C ASP A 17 16.47 10.58 10.06
N ASP A 18 15.95 11.81 10.21
CA ASP A 18 16.02 12.56 11.45
C ASP A 18 15.16 11.89 12.55
N ILE A 19 15.51 12.05 13.81
CA ILE A 19 14.78 11.47 14.93
C ILE A 19 13.32 11.94 15.00
N ALA A 20 12.99 13.07 14.40
CA ALA A 20 11.63 13.59 14.30
C ALA A 20 10.69 12.65 13.55
N ILE A 21 11.22 11.71 12.71
CA ILE A 21 10.44 10.69 12.01
C ILE A 21 9.60 9.83 12.96
N LEU A 22 9.97 9.71 14.23
CA LEU A 22 9.18 8.98 15.21
C LEU A 22 7.72 9.46 15.28
N ARG A 23 7.44 10.72 14.95
CA ARG A 23 6.06 11.27 14.92
C ARG A 23 5.20 10.59 13.86
N GLU A 24 5.81 10.12 12.79
CA GLU A 24 5.16 9.50 11.64
C GLU A 24 5.08 7.97 11.74
N LEU A 25 5.71 7.38 12.77
CA LEU A 25 5.71 5.93 12.97
C LEU A 25 4.55 5.50 13.89
N ASP A 26 4.10 4.25 13.70
CA ASP A 26 3.07 3.62 14.54
C ASP A 26 3.48 2.17 14.84
N PHE A 27 3.83 1.92 16.11
CA PHE A 27 4.14 0.61 16.68
C PHE A 27 4.13 0.66 18.21
N ASN A 28 4.19 -0.49 18.86
CA ASN A 28 4.33 -0.61 20.31
C ASN A 28 5.67 -1.28 20.66
N ALA A 29 6.62 -0.53 21.22
CA ALA A 29 7.91 -1.06 21.64
C ALA A 29 7.80 -1.85 22.93
N ASP A 30 8.53 -2.96 23.02
CA ASP A 30 8.79 -3.69 24.28
C ASP A 30 10.03 -3.17 24.99
N VAL A 31 11.06 -2.84 24.19
CA VAL A 31 12.35 -2.36 24.71
C VAL A 31 12.90 -1.24 23.84
N TRP A 32 13.41 -0.19 24.45
CA TRP A 32 14.18 0.86 23.82
C TRP A 32 15.64 0.80 24.26
N PHE A 33 16.55 0.76 23.30
CA PHE A 33 17.97 1.01 23.50
C PHE A 33 18.28 2.42 23.01
N LEU A 34 18.29 3.38 23.96
CA LEU A 34 18.60 4.77 23.64
C LEU A 34 20.11 4.95 23.62
N ASP A 35 20.73 4.60 22.51
CA ASP A 35 22.15 4.76 22.26
C ASP A 35 22.36 5.86 21.22
N GLY A 36 22.98 6.93 21.62
CA GLY A 36 23.22 8.10 20.79
C GLY A 36 24.46 8.84 21.24
N PHE A 37 24.83 9.90 20.53
CA PHE A 37 25.92 10.78 20.91
C PHE A 37 25.66 11.47 22.27
N SER A 38 26.70 12.02 22.90
CA SER A 38 26.52 12.75 24.15
C SER A 38 25.48 13.88 24.03
N PRO A 39 24.69 14.16 25.08
CA PRO A 39 23.64 15.21 25.02
C PRO A 39 24.16 16.58 24.58
N SER A 40 25.43 16.89 24.80
CA SER A 40 26.09 18.13 24.35
C SER A 40 26.32 18.16 22.83
N LYS A 41 26.40 17.01 22.16
CA LYS A 41 26.60 16.89 20.69
C LYS A 41 25.32 16.64 19.93
N ASN A 42 24.32 16.05 20.57
CA ASN A 42 22.98 15.78 19.97
C ASN A 42 21.92 15.94 21.07
N SER A 43 21.48 17.17 21.30
CA SER A 43 20.48 17.49 22.32
C SER A 43 19.08 16.96 21.93
N ALA A 44 18.77 16.84 20.65
CA ALA A 44 17.46 16.40 20.17
C ALA A 44 17.11 14.96 20.60
N MET A 45 18.10 14.06 20.70
CA MET A 45 17.88 12.68 21.16
C MET A 45 17.51 12.52 22.62
N PHE A 46 17.55 13.59 23.41
CA PHE A 46 17.28 13.55 24.87
C PHE A 46 16.29 14.65 25.28
N ASP A 47 15.73 15.37 24.31
CA ASP A 47 14.76 16.43 24.58
C ASP A 47 13.38 15.88 24.97
N GLU A 48 12.51 16.77 25.40
CA GLU A 48 11.17 16.43 25.83
C GLU A 48 10.32 15.88 24.70
N ASN A 49 10.45 16.42 23.47
CA ASN A 49 9.66 15.99 22.31
C ASN A 49 10.00 14.55 21.92
N PHE A 50 11.30 14.20 21.94
CA PHE A 50 11.74 12.83 21.66
C PHE A 50 11.17 11.85 22.69
N ILE A 51 11.30 12.15 24.00
CA ILE A 51 10.79 11.28 25.06
C ILE A 51 9.26 11.17 25.02
N ALA A 52 8.55 12.22 24.62
CA ALA A 52 7.12 12.16 24.38
C ALA A 52 6.76 11.13 23.27
N GLN A 53 7.55 11.09 22.18
CA GLN A 53 7.33 10.08 21.11
C GLN A 53 7.72 8.67 21.57
N VAL A 54 8.80 8.52 22.34
CA VAL A 54 9.17 7.24 22.97
C VAL A 54 8.03 6.73 23.85
N ALA A 55 7.45 7.59 24.70
CA ALA A 55 6.30 7.21 25.53
C ALA A 55 5.06 6.85 24.69
N ARG A 56 4.76 7.61 23.63
CA ARG A 56 3.64 7.33 22.72
C ARG A 56 3.76 5.96 22.03
N LEU A 57 4.99 5.57 21.68
CA LEU A 57 5.29 4.31 20.99
C LEU A 57 5.60 3.16 21.96
N SER A 58 5.28 3.34 23.25
CA SER A 58 5.50 2.37 24.32
C SER A 58 4.18 1.90 24.92
N LYS A 59 4.16 0.68 25.41
CA LYS A 59 3.06 0.10 26.19
C LYS A 59 3.48 -0.09 27.66
N THR A 60 2.54 -0.38 28.52
CA THR A 60 2.83 -0.70 29.95
C THR A 60 3.92 -1.76 30.05
N ASN A 61 4.90 -1.52 30.92
CA ASN A 61 6.12 -2.32 31.13
C ASN A 61 7.18 -2.25 30.02
N THR A 62 7.03 -1.39 29.00
CA THR A 62 8.13 -1.11 28.07
C THR A 62 9.37 -0.67 28.84
N GLN A 63 10.50 -1.30 28.52
CA GLN A 63 11.79 -1.02 29.16
C GLN A 63 12.62 -0.06 28.31
N ILE A 64 13.26 0.91 28.96
CA ILE A 64 14.30 1.75 28.37
C ILE A 64 15.63 1.37 28.95
N CYS A 65 16.66 1.21 28.13
CA CYS A 65 18.03 1.04 28.49
C CYS A 65 18.88 2.15 27.85
N THR A 66 19.67 2.89 28.65
CA THR A 66 20.56 3.93 28.12
C THR A 66 21.79 4.09 28.99
N PHE A 67 22.91 4.37 28.32
CA PHE A 67 24.17 4.70 29.03
C PHE A 67 24.19 6.11 29.62
N SER A 68 23.24 6.97 29.21
CA SER A 68 23.16 8.35 29.75
C SER A 68 22.40 8.40 31.07
N ALA A 69 22.96 9.09 32.03
CA ALA A 69 22.34 9.34 33.32
C ALA A 69 22.11 10.84 33.61
N SER A 70 21.93 11.63 32.52
CA SER A 70 21.74 13.08 32.66
C SER A 70 20.45 13.43 33.42
N SER A 71 20.49 14.47 34.25
CA SER A 71 19.33 14.92 35.02
C SER A 71 18.17 15.37 34.15
N ALA A 72 18.44 15.94 32.97
CA ALA A 72 17.41 16.35 32.00
C ALA A 72 16.65 15.13 31.48
N LEU A 73 17.37 14.08 31.06
CA LEU A 73 16.76 12.84 30.60
C LEU A 73 15.91 12.20 31.70
N GLN A 74 16.41 12.14 32.93
CA GLN A 74 15.66 11.58 34.07
C GLN A 74 14.34 12.34 34.29
N LYS A 75 14.37 13.67 34.29
CA LYS A 75 13.18 14.51 34.46
C LYS A 75 12.14 14.24 33.36
N ASN A 76 12.60 14.16 32.12
CA ASN A 76 11.71 13.90 30.96
C ASN A 76 11.09 12.49 31.05
N LEU A 77 11.88 11.46 31.38
CA LEU A 77 11.37 10.10 31.55
C LEU A 77 10.29 10.02 32.65
N ILE A 78 10.56 10.62 33.83
CA ILE A 78 9.59 10.66 34.94
C ILE A 78 8.32 11.40 34.51
N LYS A 79 8.43 12.54 33.82
CA LYS A 79 7.31 13.33 33.32
C LYS A 79 6.36 12.49 32.42
N TYR A 80 6.93 11.60 31.62
CA TYR A 80 6.18 10.75 30.69
C TYR A 80 5.87 9.34 31.22
N GLY A 81 5.90 9.15 32.55
CA GLY A 81 5.37 7.96 33.21
C GLY A 81 6.37 6.80 33.38
N PHE A 82 7.66 7.04 33.15
CA PHE A 82 8.69 6.03 33.36
C PHE A 82 9.22 6.06 34.80
N GLU A 83 9.28 4.91 35.42
CA GLU A 83 9.99 4.67 36.70
C GLU A 83 11.47 4.39 36.41
N ILE A 84 12.37 5.08 37.07
CA ILE A 84 13.81 5.02 36.81
C ILE A 84 14.53 4.16 37.85
N GLN A 85 15.40 3.28 37.36
CA GLN A 85 16.37 2.53 38.13
C GLN A 85 17.79 2.87 37.68
N LYS A 86 18.60 3.35 38.59
CA LYS A 86 20.03 3.51 38.34
C LYS A 86 20.76 2.19 38.56
N THR A 87 21.58 1.82 37.60
CA THR A 87 22.35 0.57 37.63
C THR A 87 23.82 0.87 37.38
N LYS A 88 24.72 -0.01 37.86
CA LYS A 88 26.16 0.11 37.59
C LYS A 88 26.42 -0.01 36.08
N GLY A 89 27.07 0.98 35.50
CA GLY A 89 27.42 1.00 34.10
C GLY A 89 28.70 0.20 33.79
N PHE A 90 28.79 -0.34 32.57
CA PHE A 90 30.06 -0.89 32.08
C PHE A 90 31.05 0.25 31.83
N ARG A 91 32.19 0.25 32.53
CA ARG A 91 33.22 1.33 32.51
C ARG A 91 32.66 2.74 32.80
N LYS A 92 31.47 2.87 33.42
CA LYS A 92 30.83 4.11 33.84
C LYS A 92 30.27 3.95 35.27
N ARG A 93 30.05 5.08 35.96
CA ARG A 93 29.50 5.04 37.34
C ARG A 93 28.04 4.56 37.33
N GLU A 94 27.21 5.13 36.48
CA GLU A 94 25.77 4.86 36.43
C GLU A 94 25.26 4.73 35.00
N MET A 95 24.26 3.88 34.82
CA MET A 95 23.39 3.74 33.65
C MET A 95 21.95 3.82 34.14
N ILE A 96 21.02 4.13 33.21
CA ILE A 96 19.59 4.15 33.48
C ILE A 96 18.93 2.93 32.82
N LYS A 97 18.11 2.22 33.62
CA LYS A 97 16.98 1.42 33.20
C LYS A 97 15.71 2.15 33.61
N ALA A 98 14.73 2.22 32.74
CA ALA A 98 13.45 2.81 33.09
C ALA A 98 12.30 1.92 32.55
N PHE A 99 11.17 1.93 33.25
CA PHE A 99 10.00 1.10 32.90
C PHE A 99 8.77 1.99 32.85
N LEU A 100 7.99 1.89 31.77
CA LEU A 100 6.73 2.61 31.67
C LEU A 100 5.70 1.97 32.62
N ARG A 101 5.28 2.70 33.66
CA ARG A 101 4.31 2.21 34.66
C ARG A 101 2.90 2.71 34.39
N LYS A 102 2.79 3.85 33.74
CA LYS A 102 1.49 4.44 33.39
C LYS A 102 1.57 4.90 31.94
N GLU A 103 0.71 4.35 31.13
CA GLU A 103 0.59 4.80 29.74
C GLU A 103 0.28 6.28 29.70
N TYR A 104 1.02 6.99 28.90
CA TYR A 104 0.72 8.39 28.64
C TYR A 104 -0.44 8.43 27.63
N PRO A 105 -1.59 9.00 27.97
CA PRO A 105 -2.74 9.01 27.11
C PRO A 105 -2.46 9.92 25.92
N THR A 106 -1.84 9.37 24.90
CA THR A 106 -1.75 9.99 23.57
C THR A 106 -3.01 9.66 22.82
N LEU A 107 -4.13 10.25 23.21
CA LEU A 107 -5.34 10.17 22.43
C LEU A 107 -5.07 10.89 21.12
N ASP A 108 -4.93 10.12 20.09
CA ASP A 108 -4.93 10.63 18.73
C ASP A 108 -6.23 11.41 18.52
N LYS A 109 -6.12 12.63 18.00
CA LYS A 109 -7.31 13.43 17.68
C LYS A 109 -8.25 12.70 16.71
N GLU A 110 -7.71 11.74 15.97
CA GLU A 110 -8.36 10.94 14.94
C GLU A 110 -8.45 9.46 15.36
N ALA A 111 -8.94 9.17 16.57
CA ALA A 111 -9.06 7.82 17.11
C ALA A 111 -9.78 6.84 16.16
N TYR A 112 -10.67 7.33 15.31
CA TYR A 112 -11.40 6.55 14.30
C TYR A 112 -10.51 5.92 13.19
N PHE A 113 -9.24 6.28 13.10
CA PHE A 113 -8.26 5.65 12.20
C PHE A 113 -7.21 4.82 12.95
N GLN A 114 -7.34 4.73 14.28
CA GLN A 114 -6.40 4.00 15.09
C GLN A 114 -6.48 2.50 14.82
N ARG A 115 -5.33 1.85 14.84
CA ARG A 115 -5.24 0.39 14.71
C ARG A 115 -5.89 -0.29 15.90
N ILE A 116 -6.69 -1.31 15.61
CA ILE A 116 -7.22 -2.25 16.60
C ILE A 116 -6.48 -3.59 16.40
N PRO A 117 -6.04 -4.25 17.49
CA PRO A 117 -5.42 -5.57 17.41
C PRO A 117 -6.29 -6.59 16.68
N SER A 118 -5.67 -7.42 15.87
CA SER A 118 -6.36 -8.54 15.21
C SER A 118 -6.59 -9.69 16.17
N LEU A 119 -7.75 -10.32 16.07
CA LEU A 119 -8.13 -11.46 16.92
C LEU A 119 -8.15 -12.74 16.09
N TYR A 120 -7.04 -13.45 16.01
CA TYR A 120 -6.97 -14.74 15.33
C TYR A 120 -6.22 -15.78 16.14
N LYS A 121 -6.51 -17.08 15.89
CA LYS A 121 -5.93 -18.21 16.66
C LYS A 121 -4.95 -19.05 15.84
N ASN A 122 -5.24 -19.30 14.55
CA ASN A 122 -4.52 -20.31 13.77
C ASN A 122 -3.86 -19.78 12.49
N LYS A 123 -3.81 -18.49 12.26
CA LYS A 123 -3.16 -17.85 11.08
C LYS A 123 -3.69 -18.36 9.72
N LYS A 124 -4.94 -18.81 9.62
CA LYS A 124 -5.56 -19.26 8.38
C LYS A 124 -6.25 -18.10 7.68
N VAL A 125 -5.78 -17.76 6.49
CA VAL A 125 -6.25 -16.60 5.73
C VAL A 125 -6.91 -17.02 4.43
N ALA A 126 -8.09 -16.46 4.17
CA ALA A 126 -8.73 -16.50 2.87
C ALA A 126 -8.57 -15.16 2.13
N ILE A 127 -8.07 -15.20 0.91
CA ILE A 127 -7.98 -14.04 0.01
C ILE A 127 -8.93 -14.25 -1.16
N ILE A 128 -9.82 -13.31 -1.41
CA ILE A 128 -10.72 -13.35 -2.56
C ILE A 128 -10.15 -12.49 -3.68
N GLY A 129 -9.72 -13.14 -4.77
CA GLY A 129 -9.12 -12.54 -5.95
C GLY A 129 -7.63 -12.83 -6.11
N SER A 130 -7.24 -13.35 -7.28
CA SER A 130 -5.87 -13.74 -7.64
C SER A 130 -5.13 -12.70 -8.50
N GLY A 131 -5.59 -11.44 -8.50
CA GLY A 131 -4.87 -10.33 -9.11
C GLY A 131 -3.62 -9.94 -8.34
N ILE A 132 -2.92 -8.87 -8.76
CA ILE A 132 -1.67 -8.43 -8.13
C ILE A 132 -1.83 -8.13 -6.63
N CYS A 133 -2.99 -7.62 -6.19
CA CYS A 133 -3.26 -7.38 -4.77
C CYS A 133 -3.31 -8.68 -3.97
N GLY A 134 -3.94 -9.73 -4.51
CA GLY A 134 -3.96 -11.06 -3.89
C GLY A 134 -2.59 -11.72 -3.89
N ALA A 135 -1.83 -11.60 -4.98
CA ALA A 135 -0.51 -12.19 -5.12
C ALA A 135 0.52 -11.56 -4.15
N THR A 136 0.55 -10.24 -4.04
CA THR A 136 1.43 -9.54 -3.09
C THR A 136 1.06 -9.84 -1.64
N LEU A 137 -0.24 -9.91 -1.31
CA LEU A 137 -0.72 -10.31 0.01
C LEU A 137 -0.33 -11.75 0.34
N ALA A 138 -0.55 -12.70 -0.59
CA ALA A 138 -0.19 -14.10 -0.38
C ALA A 138 1.31 -14.24 -0.07
N TYR A 139 2.16 -13.55 -0.82
CA TYR A 139 3.59 -13.54 -0.59
C TYR A 139 3.96 -12.92 0.78
N GLU A 140 3.48 -11.73 1.10
CA GLU A 140 3.80 -11.04 2.36
C GLU A 140 3.26 -11.78 3.59
N LEU A 141 2.08 -12.43 3.51
CA LEU A 141 1.54 -13.26 4.58
C LEU A 141 2.34 -14.55 4.77
N SER A 142 2.84 -15.18 3.69
CA SER A 142 3.66 -16.39 3.79
C SER A 142 4.98 -16.14 4.53
N LEU A 143 5.55 -14.94 4.43
CA LEU A 143 6.75 -14.54 5.20
C LEU A 143 6.49 -14.44 6.71
N ARG A 144 5.23 -14.52 7.15
CA ARG A 144 4.75 -14.42 8.53
C ARG A 144 4.10 -15.70 9.02
N ASP A 145 4.35 -16.82 8.34
CA ASP A 145 3.83 -18.16 8.64
C ASP A 145 2.30 -18.23 8.64
N PHE A 146 1.61 -17.43 7.81
CA PHE A 146 0.18 -17.59 7.58
C PHE A 146 -0.10 -18.70 6.55
N GLU A 147 -1.09 -19.53 6.82
CA GLU A 147 -1.64 -20.50 5.87
C GLU A 147 -2.62 -19.77 4.94
N VAL A 148 -2.19 -19.50 3.71
CA VAL A 148 -2.94 -18.70 2.76
C VAL A 148 -3.70 -19.55 1.75
N SER A 149 -5.00 -19.31 1.62
CA SER A 149 -5.88 -19.85 0.57
C SER A 149 -6.39 -18.69 -0.29
N VAL A 150 -6.23 -18.80 -1.61
CA VAL A 150 -6.65 -17.79 -2.58
C VAL A 150 -7.75 -18.33 -3.47
N PHE A 151 -8.86 -17.60 -3.55
CA PHE A 151 -10.04 -17.98 -4.32
C PHE A 151 -10.19 -17.09 -5.53
N GLU A 152 -10.24 -17.70 -6.71
CA GLU A 152 -10.39 -17.04 -8.00
C GLU A 152 -11.61 -17.58 -8.73
N LYS A 153 -12.45 -16.68 -9.23
CA LYS A 153 -13.67 -17.06 -9.95
C LYS A 153 -13.42 -17.69 -11.32
N ASN A 154 -12.30 -17.32 -11.96
CA ASN A 154 -11.89 -17.84 -13.26
C ASN A 154 -11.03 -19.11 -13.10
N ASP A 155 -10.72 -19.75 -14.22
CA ASP A 155 -9.95 -20.99 -14.32
C ASP A 155 -8.42 -20.77 -14.25
N SER A 156 -7.96 -19.51 -14.27
CA SER A 156 -6.55 -19.18 -14.40
C SER A 156 -6.20 -17.82 -13.79
N LEU A 157 -4.90 -17.55 -13.62
CA LEU A 157 -4.37 -16.29 -13.13
C LEU A 157 -4.51 -15.18 -14.17
N GLY A 158 -4.70 -13.95 -13.68
CA GLY A 158 -4.60 -12.76 -14.52
C GLY A 158 -5.77 -12.55 -15.48
N CYS A 159 -6.94 -13.12 -15.23
CA CYS A 159 -8.13 -12.88 -16.05
C CYS A 159 -8.67 -11.44 -15.92
N GLY A 160 -8.42 -10.77 -14.80
CA GLY A 160 -8.78 -9.35 -14.55
C GLY A 160 -7.76 -8.35 -15.08
N ALA A 161 -7.74 -7.15 -14.49
CA ALA A 161 -6.87 -6.04 -14.88
C ALA A 161 -5.36 -6.33 -14.75
N SER A 162 -4.98 -7.32 -13.93
CA SER A 162 -3.58 -7.71 -13.71
C SER A 162 -3.01 -8.68 -14.77
N GLY A 163 -3.74 -8.96 -15.85
CA GLY A 163 -3.34 -10.00 -16.80
C GLY A 163 -2.90 -9.48 -18.16
N ASN A 164 -2.54 -8.21 -18.30
CA ASN A 164 -1.95 -7.72 -19.54
C ASN A 164 -0.63 -8.46 -19.84
N GLU A 165 -0.29 -8.62 -21.12
CA GLU A 165 0.98 -9.24 -21.52
C GLU A 165 2.15 -8.37 -21.07
N SER A 166 1.98 -7.06 -21.16
CA SER A 166 2.98 -6.07 -20.78
C SER A 166 2.36 -4.90 -20.03
N GLY A 167 3.13 -4.28 -19.17
CA GLY A 167 2.75 -3.08 -18.42
C GLY A 167 3.96 -2.25 -18.02
N ILE A 168 3.70 -1.12 -17.41
CA ILE A 168 4.73 -0.18 -16.95
C ILE A 168 4.65 -0.03 -15.43
N LEU A 169 5.81 -0.16 -14.77
CA LEU A 169 6.02 0.24 -13.39
C LEU A 169 6.51 1.68 -13.35
N SER A 170 5.66 2.59 -12.91
CA SER A 170 5.92 4.02 -12.87
C SER A 170 5.25 4.68 -11.67
N SER A 171 5.59 5.94 -11.40
CA SER A 171 5.00 6.78 -10.36
C SER A 171 4.16 7.93 -10.94
N LEU A 172 3.26 8.48 -10.13
CA LEU A 172 2.62 9.76 -10.44
C LEU A 172 3.60 10.90 -10.19
N ILE A 173 3.75 11.76 -11.18
CA ILE A 173 4.50 13.01 -11.05
C ILE A 173 3.49 14.14 -10.82
N LEU A 174 3.35 14.56 -9.57
CA LEU A 174 2.52 15.68 -9.14
C LEU A 174 3.42 16.77 -8.52
N LYS A 175 2.86 17.93 -8.22
CA LYS A 175 3.60 18.97 -7.48
C LYS A 175 4.03 18.43 -6.11
N PRO A 176 5.13 18.92 -5.53
CA PRO A 176 5.50 18.66 -4.15
C PRO A 176 4.33 18.92 -3.18
N ASP A 177 4.33 18.28 -2.03
CA ASP A 177 3.31 18.41 -0.96
C ASP A 177 1.88 17.98 -1.37
N VAL A 178 1.73 17.30 -2.51
CA VAL A 178 0.48 16.65 -2.88
C VAL A 178 0.51 15.21 -2.41
N ALA A 179 -0.24 14.90 -1.35
CA ALA A 179 -0.24 13.61 -0.67
C ALA A 179 -0.38 12.39 -1.61
N LEU A 180 -1.18 12.49 -2.69
CA LEU A 180 -1.32 11.42 -3.67
C LEU A 180 -0.03 11.19 -4.47
N GLY A 181 0.71 12.25 -4.77
CA GLY A 181 2.01 12.17 -5.44
C GLY A 181 3.05 11.52 -4.53
N GLU A 182 3.16 11.99 -3.29
CA GLU A 182 4.09 11.45 -2.29
C GLU A 182 3.80 9.98 -1.97
N PHE A 183 2.53 9.62 -1.78
CA PHE A 183 2.12 8.22 -1.62
C PHE A 183 2.49 7.36 -2.83
N SER A 184 2.27 7.87 -4.05
CA SER A 184 2.63 7.16 -5.28
C SER A 184 4.15 6.97 -5.42
N GLN A 185 4.94 7.96 -5.03
CA GLN A 185 6.41 7.88 -5.03
C GLN A 185 6.90 6.84 -4.01
N LEU A 186 6.38 6.87 -2.78
CA LEU A 186 6.70 5.87 -1.76
C LEU A 186 6.35 4.46 -2.24
N ALA A 187 5.16 4.27 -2.78
CA ALA A 187 4.71 2.98 -3.29
C ALA A 187 5.56 2.48 -4.47
N PHE A 188 5.97 3.39 -5.36
CA PHE A 188 6.85 3.09 -6.48
C PHE A 188 8.24 2.63 -6.04
N ILE A 189 8.85 3.33 -5.06
CA ILE A 189 10.16 2.95 -4.50
C ILE A 189 10.09 1.54 -3.89
N GLU A 190 9.06 1.28 -3.08
CA GLU A 190 8.89 -0.01 -2.43
C GLU A 190 8.64 -1.14 -3.45
N ALA A 191 7.82 -0.90 -4.47
CA ALA A 191 7.55 -1.86 -5.52
C ALA A 191 8.78 -2.15 -6.38
N SER A 192 9.53 -1.12 -6.77
CA SER A 192 10.75 -1.28 -7.56
C SER A 192 11.78 -2.14 -6.81
N ARG A 193 12.02 -1.84 -5.53
CA ARG A 193 12.91 -2.65 -4.69
C ARG A 193 12.43 -4.09 -4.55
N PHE A 194 11.13 -4.26 -4.29
CA PHE A 194 10.50 -5.57 -4.15
C PHE A 194 10.69 -6.41 -5.41
N TYR A 195 10.36 -5.89 -6.58
CA TYR A 195 10.47 -6.64 -7.83
C TYR A 195 11.92 -6.96 -8.20
N LYS A 196 12.84 -6.03 -7.98
CA LYS A 196 14.28 -6.27 -8.20
C LYS A 196 14.83 -7.35 -7.27
N GLN A 197 14.50 -7.29 -5.98
CA GLN A 197 15.08 -8.19 -4.96
C GLN A 197 14.41 -9.57 -4.93
N ILE A 198 13.08 -9.62 -5.09
CA ILE A 198 12.30 -10.85 -4.90
C ILE A 198 12.10 -11.60 -6.20
N LEU A 199 11.95 -10.90 -7.31
CA LEU A 199 11.70 -11.50 -8.62
C LEU A 199 12.87 -11.36 -9.61
N ASP A 200 13.96 -10.73 -9.19
CA ASP A 200 15.14 -10.47 -10.02
C ASP A 200 14.81 -9.74 -11.33
N LEU A 201 13.84 -8.81 -11.28
CA LEU A 201 13.44 -8.06 -12.45
C LEU A 201 14.46 -7.00 -12.83
N ASN A 202 14.88 -6.99 -14.07
CA ASN A 202 15.73 -5.94 -14.65
C ASN A 202 14.87 -4.77 -15.14
N LEU A 203 14.60 -3.81 -14.27
CA LEU A 203 13.88 -2.58 -14.59
C LEU A 203 14.84 -1.59 -15.25
N LYS A 204 14.66 -1.35 -16.55
CA LYS A 204 15.56 -0.51 -17.36
C LYS A 204 15.24 0.97 -17.31
N GLY A 205 14.06 1.37 -16.83
CA GLY A 205 13.61 2.75 -16.76
C GLY A 205 12.33 3.02 -17.56
N VAL A 206 11.72 4.16 -17.24
CA VAL A 206 10.55 4.71 -17.94
C VAL A 206 10.83 6.16 -18.30
N ILE A 207 10.49 6.57 -19.51
CA ILE A 207 10.45 7.97 -19.91
C ILE A 207 8.99 8.41 -19.95
N GLU A 208 8.64 9.34 -19.07
CA GLU A 208 7.32 9.99 -19.05
C GLU A 208 7.42 11.31 -19.84
N PHE A 209 6.51 11.54 -20.79
CA PHE A 209 6.44 12.75 -21.61
C PHE A 209 5.29 13.64 -21.14
N ALA A 210 5.57 14.90 -20.92
CA ALA A 210 4.55 15.90 -20.59
C ALA A 210 3.78 16.29 -21.86
N HIS A 211 2.57 15.81 -22.00
CA HIS A 211 1.69 16.11 -23.14
C HIS A 211 0.69 17.26 -22.87
N THR A 212 0.78 17.90 -21.72
CA THR A 212 0.01 19.11 -21.37
C THR A 212 0.87 20.12 -20.62
N PRO A 213 0.56 21.44 -20.72
CA PRO A 213 1.27 22.46 -19.94
C PRO A 213 1.28 22.21 -18.45
N LEU A 214 0.17 21.67 -17.90
CA LEU A 214 0.07 21.32 -16.48
C LEU A 214 1.04 20.21 -16.10
N MET A 215 1.24 19.19 -16.96
CA MET A 215 2.22 18.12 -16.68
C MET A 215 3.64 18.68 -16.75
N GLN A 216 3.94 19.54 -17.70
CA GLN A 216 5.23 20.21 -17.80
C GLN A 216 5.55 21.02 -16.53
N GLU A 217 4.58 21.78 -16.03
CA GLU A 217 4.72 22.51 -14.76
C GLU A 217 4.99 21.57 -13.58
N ARG A 218 4.31 20.41 -13.53
CA ARG A 218 4.54 19.37 -12.50
C ARG A 218 5.96 18.79 -12.61
N PHE A 219 6.43 18.49 -13.81
CA PHE A 219 7.79 17.98 -14.01
C PHE A 219 8.82 19.00 -13.52
N ILE A 220 8.74 20.24 -13.96
CA ILE A 220 9.64 21.32 -13.54
C ILE A 220 9.64 21.48 -12.01
N SER A 221 8.48 21.34 -11.34
CA SER A 221 8.37 21.44 -9.89
C SER A 221 9.06 20.30 -9.13
N GLN A 222 9.36 19.19 -9.81
CA GLN A 222 10.03 18.00 -9.25
C GLN A 222 11.51 17.88 -9.65
N LYS A 223 12.12 18.93 -10.23
CA LYS A 223 13.50 18.89 -10.75
C LYS A 223 14.57 18.52 -9.70
N ASP A 224 14.32 18.83 -8.43
CA ASP A 224 15.23 18.53 -7.33
C ASP A 224 14.92 17.17 -6.64
N ASN A 225 13.90 16.45 -7.13
CA ASN A 225 13.52 15.15 -6.61
C ASN A 225 14.43 14.07 -7.22
N ILE A 226 15.11 13.33 -6.36
CA ILE A 226 16.09 12.29 -6.77
C ILE A 226 15.48 11.12 -7.58
N LEU A 227 14.16 10.95 -7.53
CA LEU A 227 13.47 9.88 -8.26
C LEU A 227 13.27 10.19 -9.74
N PHE A 228 13.38 11.46 -10.12
CA PHE A 228 13.06 11.93 -11.46
C PHE A 228 14.25 12.70 -12.05
N LYS A 229 14.77 12.23 -13.18
CA LYS A 229 15.71 13.01 -13.98
C LYS A 229 14.90 13.81 -14.99
N ILE A 230 14.70 15.10 -14.72
CA ILE A 230 13.82 15.98 -15.53
C ILE A 230 14.65 16.73 -16.57
N ASP A 231 14.26 16.61 -17.83
CA ASP A 231 14.78 17.42 -18.94
C ASP A 231 13.62 17.92 -19.82
N LYS A 232 13.39 19.25 -19.81
CA LYS A 232 12.30 19.93 -20.57
C LYS A 232 10.94 19.27 -20.34
N ASN A 233 10.48 18.48 -21.32
CA ASN A 233 9.17 17.81 -21.33
C ASN A 233 9.26 16.34 -20.92
N GLU A 234 10.41 15.87 -20.49
CA GLU A 234 10.67 14.48 -20.19
C GLU A 234 11.04 14.30 -18.72
N ALA A 235 10.59 13.20 -18.15
CA ALA A 235 10.98 12.74 -16.83
C ALA A 235 11.41 11.28 -16.92
N PHE A 236 12.68 11.01 -16.63
CA PHE A 236 13.20 9.65 -16.61
C PHE A 236 13.16 9.10 -15.19
N LEU A 237 12.50 7.95 -15.03
CA LEU A 237 12.39 7.16 -13.80
C LEU A 237 13.28 5.92 -13.94
N GLU A 238 14.51 6.01 -13.43
CA GLU A 238 15.52 4.95 -13.57
C GLU A 238 15.09 3.62 -12.94
N ASP A 239 14.43 3.70 -11.79
CA ASP A 239 13.92 2.54 -11.04
C ASP A 239 12.60 1.98 -11.56
N GLY A 240 12.01 2.60 -12.59
CA GLY A 240 10.83 2.11 -13.29
C GLY A 240 11.17 1.15 -14.42
N GLY A 241 10.17 0.73 -15.14
CA GLY A 241 10.42 -0.10 -16.33
C GLY A 241 9.20 -0.84 -16.84
N TYR A 242 9.46 -1.58 -17.88
CA TYR A 242 8.59 -2.58 -18.44
C TYR A 242 8.48 -3.80 -17.52
N ILE A 243 7.27 -4.31 -17.37
CA ILE A 243 6.97 -5.50 -16.57
C ILE A 243 6.08 -6.47 -17.34
N LYS A 244 6.16 -7.75 -16.98
CA LYS A 244 5.29 -8.83 -17.48
C LYS A 244 4.31 -9.25 -16.36
N PRO A 245 3.10 -8.68 -16.32
CA PRO A 245 2.13 -8.90 -15.26
C PRO A 245 1.87 -10.36 -14.91
N LYS A 246 1.62 -11.22 -15.91
CA LYS A 246 1.32 -12.64 -15.68
C LYS A 246 2.49 -13.41 -15.07
N GLU A 247 3.72 -13.12 -15.48
CA GLU A 247 4.92 -13.74 -14.92
C GLU A 247 5.12 -13.33 -13.45
N ILE A 248 4.86 -12.06 -13.13
CA ILE A 248 4.90 -11.56 -11.76
C ILE A 248 3.88 -12.29 -10.88
N LEU A 249 2.61 -12.41 -11.34
CA LEU A 249 1.58 -13.13 -10.59
C LEU A 249 2.00 -14.58 -10.33
N LYS A 250 2.41 -15.29 -11.37
CA LYS A 250 2.87 -16.68 -11.27
C LYS A 250 4.00 -16.82 -10.26
N SER A 251 5.05 -16.03 -10.39
CA SER A 251 6.22 -16.07 -9.49
C SER A 251 5.87 -15.77 -8.04
N LEU A 252 4.98 -14.80 -7.77
CA LEU A 252 4.56 -14.48 -6.41
C LEU A 252 3.75 -15.60 -5.78
N PHE A 253 2.81 -16.22 -6.51
CA PHE A 253 2.05 -17.35 -5.99
C PHE A 253 2.90 -18.59 -5.77
N GLU A 254 3.84 -18.89 -6.67
CA GLU A 254 4.81 -19.98 -6.49
C GLU A 254 5.67 -19.75 -5.24
N LYS A 255 6.19 -18.55 -5.04
CA LYS A 255 7.03 -18.21 -3.86
C LYS A 255 6.21 -18.21 -2.56
N SER A 256 4.95 -17.83 -2.59
CA SER A 256 4.07 -17.80 -1.41
C SER A 256 3.63 -19.19 -0.94
N GLN A 257 3.68 -20.19 -1.83
CA GLN A 257 3.12 -21.53 -1.59
C GLN A 257 1.63 -21.49 -1.18
N ALA A 258 0.90 -20.44 -1.54
CA ALA A 258 -0.52 -20.31 -1.25
C ALA A 258 -1.34 -21.41 -1.95
N LYS A 259 -2.37 -21.91 -1.27
CA LYS A 259 -3.32 -22.85 -1.87
C LYS A 259 -4.24 -22.09 -2.82
N MET A 260 -4.20 -22.44 -4.11
CA MET A 260 -4.99 -21.80 -5.15
C MET A 260 -6.27 -22.58 -5.43
N TYR A 261 -7.40 -21.88 -5.38
CA TYR A 261 -8.72 -22.42 -5.69
C TYR A 261 -9.33 -21.67 -6.87
N PHE A 262 -9.15 -22.20 -8.08
CA PHE A 262 -9.76 -21.68 -9.31
C PHE A 262 -11.21 -22.12 -9.44
N ASN A 263 -11.99 -21.43 -10.27
CA ASN A 263 -13.42 -21.65 -10.47
C ASN A 263 -14.22 -21.59 -9.16
N HIS A 264 -13.79 -20.72 -8.22
CA HIS A 264 -14.50 -20.46 -6.97
C HIS A 264 -15.04 -19.02 -6.99
N GLU A 265 -16.24 -18.86 -7.56
CA GLU A 265 -16.92 -17.57 -7.58
C GLU A 265 -17.52 -17.28 -6.20
N TYR A 266 -16.86 -16.39 -5.46
CA TYR A 266 -17.28 -15.99 -4.13
C TYR A 266 -18.67 -15.35 -4.16
N ASP A 267 -19.52 -15.70 -3.18
CA ASP A 267 -20.87 -15.18 -3.02
C ASP A 267 -21.02 -14.36 -1.74
N PHE A 268 -20.88 -14.97 -0.57
CA PHE A 268 -20.91 -14.30 0.72
C PHE A 268 -20.15 -15.08 1.79
N PHE A 269 -20.04 -14.52 2.99
CA PHE A 269 -19.52 -15.24 4.16
C PHE A 269 -20.53 -15.31 5.30
N GLN A 270 -20.35 -16.31 6.15
CA GLN A 270 -20.89 -16.34 7.51
C GLN A 270 -19.73 -16.26 8.49
N TYR A 271 -19.94 -15.62 9.64
CA TYR A 271 -18.95 -15.54 10.71
C TYR A 271 -19.51 -16.20 11.96
N GLN A 272 -18.94 -17.33 12.37
CA GLN A 272 -19.41 -18.16 13.48
C GLN A 272 -18.20 -18.68 14.25
N GLU A 273 -18.27 -18.67 15.58
CA GLU A 273 -17.21 -19.18 16.47
C GLU A 273 -15.81 -18.62 16.14
N ASP A 274 -15.73 -17.32 15.87
CA ASP A 274 -14.50 -16.60 15.46
C ASP A 274 -13.89 -17.10 14.13
N LYS A 275 -14.70 -17.70 13.25
CA LYS A 275 -14.24 -18.21 11.95
C LYS A 275 -15.15 -17.76 10.81
N PHE A 276 -14.54 -17.60 9.64
CA PHE A 276 -15.25 -17.38 8.39
C PHE A 276 -15.61 -18.70 7.73
N ILE A 277 -16.85 -18.77 7.27
CA ILE A 277 -17.39 -19.80 6.36
C ILE A 277 -17.67 -19.08 5.05
N LEU A 278 -16.95 -19.46 3.99
CA LEU A 278 -17.08 -18.86 2.67
C LEU A 278 -18.05 -19.63 1.81
N HIS A 279 -19.00 -18.95 1.21
CA HIS A 279 -19.96 -19.50 0.26
C HIS A 279 -19.61 -19.09 -1.17
N PHE A 280 -19.74 -20.03 -2.08
CA PHE A 280 -19.44 -19.85 -3.50
C PHE A 280 -20.68 -20.20 -4.32
N LYS A 281 -20.91 -19.48 -5.45
CA LYS A 281 -22.06 -19.73 -6.32
C LYS A 281 -22.04 -21.11 -6.98
N ASN A 282 -20.86 -21.62 -7.24
CA ASN A 282 -20.62 -22.79 -8.08
C ASN A 282 -19.82 -23.92 -7.40
N GLN A 283 -19.51 -23.76 -6.10
CA GLN A 283 -18.74 -24.73 -5.33
C GLN A 283 -19.33 -24.89 -3.93
N LYS A 284 -18.90 -25.94 -3.21
CA LYS A 284 -19.26 -26.14 -1.81
C LYS A 284 -18.64 -25.05 -0.92
N ALA A 285 -19.35 -24.73 0.15
CA ALA A 285 -18.82 -23.81 1.17
C ALA A 285 -17.52 -24.35 1.78
N MET A 286 -16.59 -23.45 2.09
CA MET A 286 -15.34 -23.74 2.79
C MET A 286 -15.29 -22.98 4.10
N GLN A 287 -14.81 -23.61 5.15
CA GLN A 287 -14.80 -23.08 6.52
C GLN A 287 -13.41 -23.10 7.14
N ASP A 288 -13.32 -22.55 8.37
CA ASP A 288 -12.13 -22.58 9.22
C ASP A 288 -11.07 -21.53 8.86
N PHE A 289 -11.49 -20.39 8.32
CA PHE A 289 -10.60 -19.25 8.12
C PHE A 289 -10.71 -18.26 9.29
N ASP A 290 -9.55 -17.84 9.82
CA ASP A 290 -9.48 -16.82 10.87
C ASP A 290 -9.64 -15.41 10.31
N ILE A 291 -9.16 -15.20 9.07
CA ILE A 291 -9.05 -13.90 8.42
C ILE A 291 -9.59 -13.98 7.00
N LEU A 292 -10.35 -12.97 6.60
CA LEU A 292 -10.86 -12.79 5.24
C LEU A 292 -10.36 -11.47 4.67
N ILE A 293 -9.79 -11.51 3.45
CA ILE A 293 -9.29 -10.32 2.76
C ILE A 293 -9.93 -10.20 1.38
N TYR A 294 -10.57 -9.08 1.11
CA TYR A 294 -11.08 -8.76 -0.22
C TYR A 294 -10.01 -8.08 -1.08
N ALA A 295 -9.63 -8.75 -2.17
CA ALA A 295 -8.68 -8.29 -3.19
C ALA A 295 -9.29 -8.40 -4.61
N MET A 296 -10.61 -8.23 -4.74
CA MET A 296 -11.45 -8.58 -5.90
C MET A 296 -11.38 -7.55 -7.04
N GLY A 297 -10.56 -6.51 -6.91
CA GLY A 297 -10.43 -5.48 -7.95
C GLY A 297 -11.75 -4.77 -8.27
N ALA A 298 -12.16 -4.77 -9.53
CA ALA A 298 -13.36 -4.06 -9.97
C ALA A 298 -14.68 -4.73 -9.57
N ASP A 299 -14.65 -6.00 -9.22
CA ASP A 299 -15.86 -6.75 -8.83
C ASP A 299 -16.28 -6.45 -7.37
N THR A 300 -15.41 -5.84 -6.59
CA THR A 300 -15.69 -5.53 -5.17
C THR A 300 -16.93 -4.66 -4.96
N LYS A 301 -17.26 -3.77 -5.91
CA LYS A 301 -18.43 -2.90 -5.78
C LYS A 301 -19.75 -3.67 -5.63
N ASP A 302 -19.79 -4.93 -6.04
CA ASP A 302 -20.96 -5.77 -5.98
C ASP A 302 -21.12 -6.47 -4.62
N PHE A 303 -20.07 -6.45 -3.79
CA PHE A 303 -20.01 -7.14 -2.49
C PHE A 303 -19.89 -6.20 -1.30
N LEU A 304 -19.42 -4.98 -1.50
CA LEU A 304 -19.15 -4.05 -0.43
C LEU A 304 -19.81 -2.70 -0.72
N VAL A 305 -20.82 -2.38 0.06
CA VAL A 305 -21.56 -1.12 -0.04
C VAL A 305 -21.43 -0.37 1.29
N TYR A 306 -20.50 0.59 1.34
CA TYR A 306 -20.38 1.53 2.45
C TYR A 306 -20.89 2.92 2.04
N ASP A 307 -21.54 3.61 2.97
CA ASP A 307 -22.01 4.96 2.74
C ASP A 307 -20.87 5.92 2.40
N GLY A 308 -20.98 6.59 1.24
CA GLY A 308 -19.98 7.52 0.74
C GLY A 308 -18.77 6.88 0.07
N MET A 309 -18.57 5.55 0.13
CA MET A 309 -17.52 4.87 -0.59
C MET A 309 -17.95 4.61 -2.04
N LEU A 310 -17.49 5.46 -2.95
CA LEU A 310 -17.77 5.31 -4.38
C LEU A 310 -16.62 4.59 -5.07
N LEU A 311 -16.89 3.36 -5.53
CA LEU A 311 -15.98 2.58 -6.36
C LEU A 311 -16.38 2.69 -7.84
N SER A 312 -15.44 3.09 -8.67
CA SER A 312 -15.63 3.17 -10.12
C SER A 312 -14.96 1.99 -10.79
N LYS A 313 -15.69 1.36 -11.70
CA LYS A 313 -15.16 0.35 -12.63
C LYS A 313 -14.83 1.03 -13.95
N VAL A 314 -13.55 1.09 -14.31
CA VAL A 314 -13.06 1.79 -15.49
C VAL A 314 -12.49 0.79 -16.46
N ARG A 315 -13.11 0.71 -17.64
CA ARG A 315 -12.65 -0.12 -18.74
C ARG A 315 -11.37 0.47 -19.36
N GLY A 316 -10.44 -0.38 -19.74
CA GLY A 316 -9.28 -0.02 -20.53
C GLY A 316 -8.86 -1.17 -21.40
N GLN A 317 -8.57 -0.86 -22.66
CA GLN A 317 -8.07 -1.82 -23.66
C GLN A 317 -6.61 -1.51 -23.95
N VAL A 318 -5.80 -2.56 -24.01
CA VAL A 318 -4.45 -2.52 -24.56
C VAL A 318 -4.47 -3.13 -25.95
N THR A 319 -3.65 -2.61 -26.85
CA THR A 319 -3.50 -3.09 -28.21
C THR A 319 -2.19 -3.80 -28.36
N HIS A 320 -2.20 -4.96 -28.97
CA HIS A 320 -1.05 -5.81 -29.24
C HIS A 320 -0.64 -5.60 -30.71
N LEU A 321 0.59 -5.14 -30.92
CA LEU A 321 1.13 -4.84 -32.24
C LEU A 321 2.31 -5.78 -32.58
N LYS A 322 2.55 -5.99 -33.86
CA LYS A 322 3.88 -6.41 -34.32
C LYS A 322 4.87 -5.31 -33.93
N PRO A 323 6.09 -5.65 -33.46
CA PRO A 323 7.11 -4.65 -33.14
C PRO A 323 7.29 -3.62 -34.27
N PHE A 324 7.16 -2.35 -33.93
CA PHE A 324 7.24 -1.22 -34.87
C PHE A 324 8.25 -0.17 -34.41
N LEU A 325 8.58 -0.15 -33.12
CA LEU A 325 9.50 0.80 -32.50
C LEU A 325 10.56 0.03 -31.67
N ASP A 326 11.84 0.27 -31.96
CA ASP A 326 12.94 -0.23 -31.16
C ASP A 326 13.22 0.76 -30.00
N ASN A 327 12.59 0.52 -28.86
CA ASN A 327 12.75 1.31 -27.65
C ASN A 327 13.31 0.48 -26.49
N ALA A 328 14.43 0.93 -25.95
CA ALA A 328 15.09 0.27 -24.80
C ALA A 328 14.33 0.51 -23.48
N PHE A 329 13.60 1.63 -23.38
CA PHE A 329 12.83 2.06 -22.21
C PHE A 329 11.35 1.99 -22.49
N ALA A 330 10.54 1.80 -21.46
CA ALA A 330 9.11 2.03 -21.59
C ALA A 330 8.85 3.53 -21.77
N LEU A 331 8.00 3.89 -22.72
CA LEU A 331 7.60 5.27 -23.02
C LEU A 331 6.18 5.51 -22.52
N SER A 332 5.90 6.64 -21.92
CA SER A 332 4.60 7.01 -21.40
C SER A 332 4.27 8.46 -21.72
N SER A 333 3.13 8.68 -22.36
CA SER A 333 2.59 9.99 -22.70
C SER A 333 1.07 9.97 -22.53
N LYS A 334 0.28 10.22 -23.58
CA LYS A 334 -1.18 10.01 -23.60
C LYS A 334 -1.50 8.52 -23.48
N ALA A 335 -0.71 7.70 -24.15
CA ALA A 335 -0.66 6.25 -23.99
C ALA A 335 0.78 5.82 -23.72
N TYR A 336 0.97 4.56 -23.35
CA TYR A 336 2.30 4.01 -23.17
C TYR A 336 2.69 3.07 -24.32
N ILE A 337 4.00 2.92 -24.54
CA ILE A 337 4.59 1.96 -25.45
C ILE A 337 5.59 1.13 -24.65
N CYS A 338 5.34 -0.17 -24.51
CA CYS A 338 6.29 -1.07 -23.91
C CYS A 338 7.42 -1.40 -24.90
N PRO A 339 8.62 -1.75 -24.45
CA PRO A 339 9.60 -2.45 -25.28
C PRO A 339 8.99 -3.72 -25.89
N SER A 340 9.48 -4.11 -27.06
CA SER A 340 9.05 -5.35 -27.70
C SER A 340 9.47 -6.58 -26.90
N ASP A 341 8.61 -7.60 -26.85
CA ASP A 341 8.87 -8.91 -26.28
C ASP A 341 8.61 -9.97 -27.37
N GLY A 342 9.69 -10.50 -27.93
CA GLY A 342 9.61 -11.36 -29.09
C GLY A 342 8.96 -10.65 -30.28
N ASP A 343 7.84 -11.18 -30.74
CA ASP A 343 7.07 -10.67 -31.87
C ASP A 343 5.87 -9.79 -31.45
N LEU A 344 5.86 -9.33 -30.20
CA LEU A 344 4.78 -8.55 -29.61
C LEU A 344 5.30 -7.23 -29.02
N GLN A 345 4.61 -6.14 -29.33
CA GLN A 345 4.76 -4.83 -28.69
C GLN A 345 3.40 -4.33 -28.21
N VAL A 346 3.29 -3.97 -26.92
CA VAL A 346 2.02 -3.55 -26.31
C VAL A 346 1.98 -2.04 -26.17
N ILE A 347 0.86 -1.47 -26.63
CA ILE A 347 0.54 -0.07 -26.43
C ILE A 347 -0.76 0.08 -25.64
N GLY A 348 -0.96 1.20 -24.99
CA GLY A 348 -2.23 1.48 -24.32
C GLY A 348 -2.14 2.52 -23.22
N ALA A 349 -3.25 2.72 -22.56
CA ALA A 349 -4.50 2.02 -22.74
C ALA A 349 -5.64 3.02 -22.84
N SER A 350 -6.69 2.65 -23.54
CA SER A 350 -7.94 3.41 -23.52
C SER A 350 -8.50 3.57 -22.10
N TYR A 351 -9.36 4.55 -21.89
CA TYR A 351 -9.89 4.87 -20.56
C TYR A 351 -11.36 5.28 -20.65
N ASP A 352 -12.27 4.32 -20.43
CA ASP A 352 -13.70 4.56 -20.49
C ASP A 352 -14.42 4.17 -19.19
N ARG A 353 -15.13 5.14 -18.59
CA ARG A 353 -15.88 4.99 -17.34
C ARG A 353 -17.30 4.50 -17.55
N LEU A 354 -17.85 4.66 -18.74
CA LEU A 354 -19.24 4.38 -19.05
C LEU A 354 -19.42 3.04 -19.74
N ASN A 355 -18.38 2.56 -20.38
CA ASN A 355 -18.40 1.32 -21.16
C ASN A 355 -18.11 0.10 -20.27
N SER A 356 -19.05 -0.83 -20.18
CA SER A 356 -18.92 -2.08 -19.44
C SER A 356 -18.68 -3.31 -20.32
N ASN A 357 -18.50 -3.13 -21.64
CA ASN A 357 -18.28 -4.24 -22.58
C ASN A 357 -16.94 -4.93 -22.28
N PRO A 358 -16.93 -6.24 -21.96
CA PRO A 358 -15.70 -6.98 -21.67
C PRO A 358 -14.90 -7.36 -22.92
N ASN A 359 -15.48 -7.23 -24.10
CA ASN A 359 -14.84 -7.62 -25.35
C ASN A 359 -14.00 -6.48 -25.94
N PRO A 360 -12.91 -6.78 -26.66
CA PRO A 360 -12.16 -5.79 -27.43
C PRO A 360 -13.02 -5.05 -28.45
N GLN A 361 -12.73 -3.77 -28.64
CA GLN A 361 -13.41 -2.89 -29.58
C GLN A 361 -12.39 -2.21 -30.48
N LYS A 362 -12.70 -2.13 -31.80
CA LYS A 362 -11.80 -1.50 -32.78
C LYS A 362 -11.55 -0.01 -32.47
N ALA A 363 -12.57 0.69 -31.99
CA ALA A 363 -12.45 2.11 -31.61
C ALA A 363 -11.37 2.36 -30.53
N ASP A 364 -11.22 1.44 -29.56
CA ASP A 364 -10.15 1.54 -28.56
C ASP A 364 -8.77 1.32 -29.16
N ASP A 365 -8.63 0.44 -30.15
CA ASP A 365 -7.36 0.24 -30.85
C ASP A 365 -6.98 1.49 -31.66
N GLU A 366 -7.96 2.10 -32.32
CA GLU A 366 -7.80 3.35 -33.06
C GLU A 366 -7.40 4.50 -32.10
N GLU A 367 -8.05 4.61 -30.92
CA GLU A 367 -7.69 5.58 -29.89
C GLU A 367 -6.26 5.36 -29.39
N ASN A 368 -5.86 4.11 -29.10
CA ASN A 368 -4.51 3.79 -28.66
C ASN A 368 -3.46 4.16 -29.70
N LEU A 369 -3.71 3.89 -30.98
CA LEU A 369 -2.83 4.27 -32.08
C LEU A 369 -2.74 5.80 -32.23
N GLN A 370 -3.85 6.52 -32.13
CA GLN A 370 -3.85 7.98 -32.16
C GLN A 370 -3.05 8.57 -31.01
N ASN A 371 -3.13 7.98 -29.81
CA ASN A 371 -2.44 8.46 -28.62
C ASN A 371 -0.92 8.26 -28.66
N ILE A 372 -0.39 7.40 -29.52
CA ILE A 372 1.06 7.19 -29.74
C ILE A 372 1.59 7.84 -31.01
N GLN A 373 0.76 8.57 -31.75
CA GLN A 373 1.12 9.11 -33.07
C GLN A 373 2.38 9.99 -33.04
N GLU A 374 2.65 10.66 -31.93
CA GLU A 374 3.87 11.48 -31.75
C GLU A 374 5.18 10.67 -31.78
N PHE A 375 5.12 9.34 -31.59
CA PHE A 375 6.27 8.45 -31.62
C PHE A 375 6.43 7.74 -32.98
N LEU A 376 5.50 7.95 -33.93
CA LEU A 376 5.53 7.34 -35.27
C LEU A 376 6.22 8.31 -36.25
N LYS A 377 7.11 7.78 -37.10
CA LYS A 377 7.75 8.55 -38.17
C LYS A 377 6.90 8.65 -39.42
N GLY A 378 5.83 7.83 -39.49
CA GLY A 378 4.84 7.85 -40.55
C GLY A 378 5.09 6.85 -41.70
N ASP A 379 6.19 6.11 -41.65
CA ASP A 379 6.55 5.05 -42.59
C ASP A 379 6.47 3.63 -41.97
N GLU A 380 6.09 3.54 -40.70
CA GLU A 380 5.95 2.25 -40.04
C GLU A 380 4.69 1.50 -40.49
N GLU A 381 4.86 0.22 -40.79
CA GLU A 381 3.73 -0.69 -41.01
C GLU A 381 3.15 -1.14 -39.66
N ILE A 382 2.00 -0.59 -39.29
CA ILE A 382 1.33 -0.95 -38.02
C ILE A 382 0.40 -2.14 -38.23
N ILE A 383 0.76 -3.28 -37.62
CA ILE A 383 -0.01 -4.51 -37.67
C ILE A 383 -0.55 -4.84 -36.30
N ILE A 384 -1.89 -4.80 -36.14
CA ILE A 384 -2.59 -5.24 -34.91
C ILE A 384 -2.64 -6.76 -34.90
N LYS A 385 -2.09 -7.37 -33.83
CA LYS A 385 -2.14 -8.82 -33.59
C LYS A 385 -3.27 -9.24 -32.65
N GLY A 386 -3.80 -8.30 -31.88
CA GLY A 386 -4.90 -8.56 -30.95
C GLY A 386 -5.06 -7.42 -29.93
N SER A 387 -5.97 -7.63 -29.02
CA SER A 387 -6.26 -6.63 -27.98
C SER A 387 -6.77 -7.30 -26.71
N ARG A 388 -6.62 -6.65 -25.57
CA ARG A 388 -7.12 -7.15 -24.31
C ARG A 388 -7.80 -6.06 -23.49
N VAL A 389 -8.96 -6.40 -22.91
CA VAL A 389 -9.72 -5.53 -22.03
C VAL A 389 -9.48 -5.89 -20.57
N GLY A 390 -9.31 -4.88 -19.72
CA GLY A 390 -9.27 -5.01 -18.29
C GLY A 390 -10.10 -3.92 -17.60
N PHE A 391 -10.67 -4.23 -16.44
CA PHE A 391 -11.42 -3.27 -15.64
C PHE A 391 -10.64 -2.86 -14.42
N ARG A 392 -10.29 -1.58 -14.32
CA ARG A 392 -9.59 -0.98 -13.19
C ARG A 392 -10.60 -0.52 -12.15
N SER A 393 -10.27 -0.68 -10.87
CA SER A 393 -11.09 -0.15 -9.76
C SER A 393 -10.45 1.10 -9.20
N TYR A 394 -11.24 2.17 -9.07
CA TYR A 394 -10.82 3.44 -8.47
C TYR A 394 -11.76 3.84 -7.35
N SER A 395 -11.21 4.43 -6.32
CA SER A 395 -11.94 5.26 -5.36
C SER A 395 -12.14 6.68 -5.90
N SER A 396 -13.07 7.43 -5.32
CA SER A 396 -13.34 8.82 -5.75
C SER A 396 -12.16 9.77 -5.56
N ASP A 397 -11.25 9.50 -4.60
CA ASP A 397 -10.07 10.31 -4.30
C ASP A 397 -8.76 9.74 -4.87
N ARG A 398 -8.83 8.63 -5.62
CA ARG A 398 -7.73 7.93 -6.28
C ARG A 398 -6.72 7.22 -5.36
N PHE A 399 -6.86 7.31 -4.04
CA PHE A 399 -6.07 6.49 -3.14
C PHE A 399 -6.63 5.06 -3.09
N ALA A 400 -5.77 4.08 -2.90
CA ALA A 400 -6.20 2.73 -2.60
C ALA A 400 -7.05 2.68 -1.31
N ILE A 401 -7.83 1.63 -1.13
CA ILE A 401 -8.61 1.38 0.07
C ILE A 401 -7.99 0.17 0.75
N VAL A 402 -7.28 0.40 1.85
CA VAL A 402 -6.50 -0.61 2.53
C VAL A 402 -6.70 -0.52 4.04
N GLY A 403 -7.06 -1.62 4.67
CA GLY A 403 -7.25 -1.68 6.12
C GLY A 403 -8.39 -2.59 6.54
N ALA A 404 -8.73 -2.55 7.84
CA ALA A 404 -9.86 -3.30 8.37
C ALA A 404 -11.20 -2.77 7.85
N ALA A 405 -12.12 -3.67 7.57
CA ALA A 405 -13.50 -3.33 7.26
C ALA A 405 -14.17 -2.79 8.55
N TYR A 406 -14.72 -1.60 8.50
CA TYR A 406 -15.28 -0.96 9.68
C TYR A 406 -16.76 -1.29 9.90
N ASP A 407 -17.21 -1.24 11.15
CA ASP A 407 -18.63 -1.30 11.49
C ASP A 407 -19.28 0.06 11.21
N GLU A 408 -20.04 0.14 10.12
CA GLU A 408 -20.64 1.40 9.68
C GLU A 408 -21.66 1.96 10.67
N ALA A 409 -22.43 1.09 11.31
CA ALA A 409 -23.45 1.49 12.29
C ALA A 409 -22.79 2.11 13.52
N PHE A 410 -21.75 1.47 14.04
CA PHE A 410 -20.93 2.00 15.12
C PHE A 410 -20.33 3.36 14.77
N TYR A 411 -19.72 3.48 13.60
CA TYR A 411 -19.10 4.74 13.16
C TYR A 411 -20.11 5.88 13.04
N LYS A 412 -21.29 5.62 12.48
CA LYS A 412 -22.36 6.61 12.38
C LYS A 412 -22.88 7.06 13.74
N GLN A 413 -22.94 6.16 14.71
CA GLN A 413 -23.41 6.46 16.06
C GLN A 413 -22.35 7.23 16.86
N GLU A 414 -21.14 6.67 16.97
CA GLU A 414 -20.11 7.19 17.89
C GLU A 414 -19.43 8.45 17.37
N TYR A 415 -19.29 8.58 16.05
CA TYR A 415 -18.59 9.72 15.46
C TYR A 415 -19.50 10.80 14.88
N LYS A 416 -20.82 10.75 15.14
CA LYS A 416 -21.76 11.79 14.72
C LYS A 416 -21.40 13.20 15.20
N ALA A 417 -20.71 13.29 16.34
CA ALA A 417 -20.28 14.56 16.91
C ALA A 417 -19.13 15.25 16.14
N LEU A 418 -18.53 14.61 15.15
CA LEU A 418 -17.42 15.19 14.36
C LEU A 418 -17.80 16.49 13.64
N LEU A 419 -19.08 16.69 13.34
CA LEU A 419 -19.59 17.96 12.79
C LEU A 419 -19.26 19.15 13.71
N TRP A 420 -19.30 18.96 15.03
CA TRP A 420 -19.12 20.02 16.03
C TRP A 420 -17.74 19.99 16.70
N THR A 421 -17.13 18.81 16.84
CA THR A 421 -15.88 18.62 17.58
C THR A 421 -14.62 18.92 16.79
N LYS A 422 -14.75 19.28 15.51
CA LYS A 422 -13.64 19.62 14.61
C LYS A 422 -12.51 18.59 14.70
N ASN A 423 -12.81 17.33 14.40
CA ASN A 423 -11.87 16.21 14.35
C ASN A 423 -11.43 15.61 15.69
N LYS A 424 -12.08 15.91 16.79
CA LYS A 424 -11.75 15.27 18.06
C LYS A 424 -12.70 14.10 18.29
N ALA A 425 -12.19 12.89 18.16
CA ALA A 425 -12.87 11.68 18.61
C ALA A 425 -11.91 10.92 19.53
N GLN A 426 -12.43 10.47 20.67
CA GLN A 426 -11.64 9.75 21.68
C GLN A 426 -12.02 8.27 21.78
N VAL A 427 -13.14 7.89 21.17
CA VAL A 427 -13.61 6.51 21.14
C VAL A 427 -12.81 5.74 20.10
N LEU A 428 -12.30 4.57 20.46
CA LEU A 428 -11.60 3.67 19.53
C LEU A 428 -12.58 3.11 18.49
N PRO A 429 -12.14 2.82 17.27
CA PRO A 429 -13.00 2.32 16.23
C PRO A 429 -13.45 0.89 16.51
N GLN A 430 -14.61 0.51 15.98
CA GLN A 430 -15.05 -0.86 15.90
C GLN A 430 -15.01 -1.31 14.44
N ASN A 431 -14.38 -2.47 14.21
CA ASN A 431 -14.27 -3.09 12.90
C ASN A 431 -15.09 -4.38 12.84
N ILE A 432 -15.42 -4.83 11.65
CA ILE A 432 -15.88 -6.20 11.43
C ILE A 432 -14.70 -7.11 11.75
N PRO A 433 -14.84 -8.05 12.68
CA PRO A 433 -13.71 -8.86 13.15
C PRO A 433 -12.98 -9.54 12.00
N ASN A 434 -11.67 -9.36 11.92
CA ASN A 434 -10.75 -10.00 10.99
C ASN A 434 -11.11 -9.93 9.50
N LEU A 435 -11.99 -9.00 9.09
CA LEU A 435 -12.29 -8.68 7.70
C LEU A 435 -11.44 -7.50 7.23
N TYR A 436 -10.72 -7.67 6.15
CA TYR A 436 -9.81 -6.66 5.61
C TYR A 436 -10.04 -6.38 4.13
N LEU A 437 -9.64 -5.19 3.70
CA LEU A 437 -9.82 -4.68 2.33
C LEU A 437 -8.46 -4.29 1.74
N ASN A 438 -8.24 -4.67 0.48
CA ASN A 438 -7.09 -4.24 -0.33
C ASN A 438 -7.57 -3.96 -1.77
N LEU A 439 -8.07 -2.76 -2.01
CA LEU A 439 -8.94 -2.42 -3.13
C LEU A 439 -8.57 -1.09 -3.80
N ALA A 440 -9.17 -0.83 -4.95
CA ALA A 440 -9.19 0.49 -5.63
C ALA A 440 -7.82 1.06 -6.01
N HIS A 441 -6.88 0.23 -6.42
CA HIS A 441 -5.51 0.62 -6.80
C HIS A 441 -5.41 1.33 -8.17
N GLY A 442 -6.49 1.41 -8.92
CA GLY A 442 -6.54 2.07 -10.23
C GLY A 442 -5.60 1.43 -11.26
N SER A 443 -4.93 2.29 -12.04
CA SER A 443 -3.98 1.84 -13.08
C SER A 443 -2.57 1.55 -12.55
N ARG A 444 -2.30 1.84 -11.27
CA ARG A 444 -0.97 1.67 -10.67
C ARG A 444 -0.90 0.56 -9.63
N ALA A 445 -1.74 -0.46 -9.80
CA ALA A 445 -1.80 -1.57 -8.86
C ALA A 445 -0.45 -2.28 -8.66
N PHE A 446 0.38 -2.42 -9.69
CA PHE A 446 1.71 -3.01 -9.57
C PHE A 446 2.67 -2.18 -8.71
N SER A 447 2.52 -0.86 -8.65
CA SER A 447 3.29 -0.01 -7.73
C SER A 447 2.68 -0.03 -6.32
N THR A 448 1.36 0.17 -6.21
CA THR A 448 0.73 0.42 -4.91
C THR A 448 0.38 -0.84 -4.11
N SER A 449 0.24 -2.01 -4.76
CA SER A 449 -0.13 -3.26 -4.08
C SER A 449 0.96 -3.79 -3.14
N VAL A 450 2.24 -3.57 -3.45
CA VAL A 450 3.35 -4.01 -2.61
C VAL A 450 3.33 -3.28 -1.26
N LEU A 451 3.26 -1.93 -1.30
CA LEU A 451 3.17 -1.12 -0.10
C LEU A 451 1.89 -1.43 0.69
N ALA A 452 0.76 -1.60 0.00
CA ALA A 452 -0.52 -1.94 0.60
C ALA A 452 -0.51 -3.32 1.27
N ALA A 453 0.11 -4.32 0.64
CA ALA A 453 0.25 -5.66 1.22
C ALA A 453 1.13 -5.63 2.49
N ARG A 454 2.27 -4.95 2.45
CA ARG A 454 3.14 -4.76 3.63
C ARG A 454 2.42 -4.06 4.77
N TYR A 455 1.71 -2.97 4.46
CA TYR A 455 0.92 -2.26 5.45
C TYR A 455 -0.17 -3.15 6.05
N LEU A 456 -0.95 -3.86 5.22
CA LEU A 456 -2.04 -4.69 5.70
C LEU A 456 -1.55 -5.89 6.50
N CYS A 457 -0.48 -6.55 6.08
CA CYS A 457 0.15 -7.64 6.82
C CYS A 457 0.73 -7.16 8.15
N ALA A 458 1.36 -5.98 8.19
CA ALA A 458 1.84 -5.37 9.41
C ALA A 458 0.68 -4.99 10.35
N LEU A 459 -0.45 -4.52 9.80
CA LEU A 459 -1.67 -4.25 10.57
C LEU A 459 -2.20 -5.53 11.22
N ILE A 460 -2.30 -6.62 10.46
CA ILE A 460 -2.79 -7.92 10.90
C ILE A 460 -1.88 -8.55 11.95
N ASN A 461 -0.56 -8.49 11.75
CA ASN A 461 0.44 -9.16 12.59
C ASN A 461 1.04 -8.23 13.67
N GLU A 462 0.42 -7.07 13.92
CA GLU A 462 0.82 -6.09 14.93
C GLU A 462 2.29 -5.62 14.84
N GLU A 463 2.81 -5.51 13.61
CA GLU A 463 4.15 -5.02 13.32
C GLU A 463 4.19 -3.47 13.23
N PRO A 464 5.39 -2.86 13.24
CA PRO A 464 5.54 -1.48 12.78
C PRO A 464 4.95 -1.30 11.37
N LEU A 465 4.11 -0.28 11.19
CA LEU A 465 3.47 -0.03 9.91
C LEU A 465 4.49 0.55 8.92
N GLY A 466 4.60 -0.07 7.73
CA GLY A 466 5.49 0.38 6.66
C GLY A 466 5.00 1.64 5.92
N VAL A 467 3.88 2.21 6.35
CA VAL A 467 3.28 3.44 5.82
C VAL A 467 3.33 4.51 6.90
N PHE A 468 3.76 5.69 6.54
CA PHE A 468 3.78 6.83 7.46
C PHE A 468 2.37 7.19 7.92
N LYS A 469 2.28 7.63 9.17
CA LYS A 469 1.02 7.92 9.85
C LYS A 469 0.13 8.91 9.08
N ASN A 470 0.72 9.90 8.40
CA ASN A 470 0.01 10.88 7.59
C ASN A 470 -0.72 10.28 6.36
N PHE A 471 -0.31 9.10 5.88
CA PHE A 471 -0.99 8.41 4.77
C PHE A 471 -2.12 7.49 5.23
N ILE A 472 -2.14 7.06 6.50
CA ILE A 472 -3.20 6.18 7.01
C ILE A 472 -4.60 6.76 6.75
N PRO A 473 -4.90 8.04 7.07
CA PRO A 473 -6.20 8.67 6.75
C PRO A 473 -6.53 8.71 5.25
N CYS A 474 -5.51 8.64 4.38
CA CYS A 474 -5.70 8.66 2.94
C CYS A 474 -6.12 7.30 2.38
N ILE A 475 -5.71 6.19 3.01
CA ILE A 475 -5.97 4.83 2.53
C ILE A 475 -7.02 4.08 3.36
N HIS A 476 -7.32 4.53 4.59
CA HIS A 476 -8.24 3.86 5.50
C HIS A 476 -9.66 3.74 4.91
N PRO A 477 -10.32 2.56 5.02
CA PRO A 477 -11.65 2.33 4.45
C PRO A 477 -12.71 3.33 4.92
N ALA A 478 -12.73 3.69 6.21
CA ALA A 478 -13.72 4.59 6.80
C ALA A 478 -13.57 6.07 6.42
N ARG A 479 -12.50 6.46 5.69
CA ARG A 479 -12.22 7.88 5.38
C ARG A 479 -13.36 8.61 4.67
N PHE A 480 -14.14 7.89 3.86
CA PHE A 480 -15.27 8.48 3.13
C PHE A 480 -16.41 8.82 4.07
N LEU A 481 -16.79 7.89 4.95
CA LEU A 481 -17.82 8.12 5.96
C LEU A 481 -17.39 9.24 6.94
N ILE A 482 -16.15 9.20 7.42
CA ILE A 482 -15.61 10.24 8.31
C ILE A 482 -15.67 11.62 7.65
N ARG A 483 -15.33 11.74 6.35
CA ARG A 483 -15.47 13.01 5.60
C ARG A 483 -16.93 13.49 5.52
N LYS A 484 -17.88 12.57 5.37
CA LYS A 484 -19.33 12.90 5.40
C LYS A 484 -19.75 13.39 6.78
N LEU A 485 -19.43 12.65 7.84
CA LEU A 485 -19.76 13.02 9.22
C LEU A 485 -19.17 14.38 9.60
N LYS A 486 -17.97 14.71 9.18
CA LYS A 486 -17.34 16.03 9.37
C LYS A 486 -18.09 17.16 8.66
N LYS A 487 -18.83 16.87 7.59
CA LYS A 487 -19.63 17.84 6.81
C LYS A 487 -21.11 17.88 7.22
N GLY A 488 -21.55 16.93 8.06
CA GLY A 488 -22.95 16.80 8.45
C GLY A 488 -23.86 16.25 7.35
N ILE A 489 -23.32 15.42 6.47
CA ILE A 489 -24.04 14.84 5.33
C ILE A 489 -24.24 13.34 5.58
#